data_e16341b815c36892ce0de2b57773f6b7
#
_entry.id   e16341b815c36892ce0de2b57773f6b7
#
_cell.length_a   1.000
_cell.length_b   1.000
_cell.length_c   1.000
_cell.angle_alpha   90.00
_cell.angle_beta   90.00
_cell.angle_gamma   90.00
#
_symmetry.space_group_name_H-M   'P 1'
#
loop_
_entity.id
_entity.type
_entity.pdbx_description
1 polymer ?
#
loop_
_entity_poly.entity_id
_entity_poly.type
_entity_poly.pdbx_seq_one_letter_code
_entity_poly.pdbx_strand_id
1 'polypeptide(L)'
;MKNIFKLFLSSIAALAIFFSSAQAGSIKIGTEGAYPPWNAKDESGKLIGFEVELANFLCIYMKADCTIVEQDWDGMIPGLIMRKYDAIMAGMSITDERMKTINFSQGYADEVASLAVMKGSSLEGLDTPKAINLSTGGSDVKNALKTLTAALAGKTIGVQTATIHQNFLESGDVGSVKVRTYKTQDEVNLDLAAGRIDAALAAAVAFTDYAEKSGKDVVLVGPTFAGGAFGNGVGVGIRKDDTQLLKDFNKAINTARKNGKISELAIKWFGFDASM
;
A
#
# COMPACT_ATOMS: atom_id res chain seq x y z
N MET A 1 3.23 54.05 -75.55
CA MET A 1 4.28 53.15 -75.11
C MET A 1 4.14 53.02 -73.59
N LYS A 2 3.47 52.00 -73.17
CA LYS A 2 3.07 51.79 -71.76
C LYS A 2 3.75 50.51 -71.22
N ASN A 3 4.70 50.67 -70.34
CA ASN A 3 5.30 49.56 -69.64
C ASN A 3 4.43 49.15 -68.46
N ILE A 4 3.97 47.88 -68.42
CA ILE A 4 3.20 47.28 -67.33
C ILE A 4 4.18 46.51 -66.52
N PHE A 5 4.44 47.00 -65.31
CA PHE A 5 5.26 46.31 -64.26
C PHE A 5 4.33 45.32 -63.52
N LYS A 6 4.56 44.03 -63.68
CA LYS A 6 3.88 43.01 -62.92
C LYS A 6 4.63 42.76 -61.60
N LEU A 7 4.06 43.15 -60.47
CA LEU A 7 4.49 42.77 -59.15
C LEU A 7 4.02 41.32 -58.90
N PHE A 8 4.99 40.42 -58.70
CA PHE A 8 4.71 39.11 -58.13
C PHE A 8 4.81 39.25 -56.59
N LEU A 9 3.62 39.15 -55.91
CA LEU A 9 3.57 38.99 -54.47
C LEU A 9 3.74 37.50 -54.16
N SER A 10 4.92 37.12 -53.67
CA SER A 10 5.16 35.77 -53.13
C SER A 10 4.66 35.71 -51.70
N SER A 11 3.50 35.10 -51.49
CA SER A 11 2.99 34.80 -50.16
C SER A 11 3.74 33.62 -49.56
N ILE A 12 4.65 33.90 -48.66
CA ILE A 12 5.29 32.88 -47.81
C ILE A 12 4.31 32.58 -46.67
N ALA A 13 3.56 31.50 -46.81
CA ALA A 13 2.78 30.95 -45.69
C ALA A 13 3.72 30.32 -44.69
N ALA A 14 4.06 31.02 -43.61
CA ALA A 14 4.78 30.47 -42.49
C ALA A 14 3.89 29.46 -41.74
N LEU A 15 4.16 28.17 -41.94
CA LEU A 15 3.52 27.09 -41.20
C LEU A 15 4.06 27.11 -39.78
N ALA A 16 3.38 27.79 -38.85
CA ALA A 16 3.66 27.76 -37.45
C ALA A 16 3.31 26.35 -36.88
N ILE A 17 4.31 25.49 -36.81
CA ILE A 17 4.18 24.20 -36.12
C ILE A 17 4.08 24.52 -34.64
N PHE A 18 2.87 24.56 -34.10
CA PHE A 18 2.65 24.55 -32.66
C PHE A 18 3.12 23.21 -32.13
N PHE A 19 4.36 23.16 -31.64
CA PHE A 19 4.75 22.11 -30.70
C PHE A 19 3.91 22.30 -29.43
N SER A 20 2.76 21.63 -29.36
CA SER A 20 2.11 21.40 -28.07
C SER A 20 3.09 20.59 -27.24
N SER A 21 3.90 21.26 -26.42
CA SER A 21 4.53 20.61 -25.30
C SER A 21 3.39 20.02 -24.48
N ALA A 22 3.21 18.70 -24.57
CA ALA A 22 2.34 17.99 -23.65
C ALA A 22 2.91 18.30 -22.25
N GLN A 23 2.27 19.24 -21.57
CA GLN A 23 2.59 19.58 -20.20
C GLN A 23 2.25 18.31 -19.42
N ALA A 24 3.31 17.64 -18.88
CA ALA A 24 3.11 16.52 -18.00
C ALA A 24 2.14 16.99 -16.92
N GLY A 25 0.96 16.37 -16.86
CA GLY A 25 -0.05 16.76 -15.90
C GLY A 25 0.48 16.65 -14.49
N SER A 26 0.11 17.56 -13.60
CA SER A 26 0.39 17.44 -12.18
C SER A 26 -0.39 16.23 -11.65
N ILE A 27 0.31 15.27 -11.03
CA ILE A 27 -0.28 14.06 -10.43
C ILE A 27 -0.22 14.21 -8.92
N LYS A 28 -1.38 14.08 -8.26
CA LYS A 28 -1.45 14.01 -6.81
C LYS A 28 -1.51 12.55 -6.38
N ILE A 29 -0.65 12.15 -5.44
CA ILE A 29 -0.59 10.79 -4.89
C ILE A 29 -0.98 10.86 -3.43
N GLY A 30 -2.09 10.19 -3.05
CA GLY A 30 -2.53 10.06 -1.68
C GLY A 30 -1.73 8.99 -0.93
N THR A 31 -1.25 9.33 0.26
CA THR A 31 -0.63 8.39 1.21
C THR A 31 -1.14 8.66 2.61
N GLU A 32 -1.02 7.69 3.52
CA GLU A 32 -1.50 7.88 4.89
C GLU A 32 -0.50 8.68 5.74
N GLY A 33 0.79 8.38 5.62
CA GLY A 33 1.83 8.99 6.45
C GLY A 33 1.86 8.50 7.90
N ALA A 34 1.17 7.39 8.20
CA ALA A 34 1.04 6.80 9.54
C ALA A 34 1.14 5.27 9.55
N TYR A 35 1.79 4.68 8.54
CA TYR A 35 1.98 3.24 8.40
C TYR A 35 3.46 2.88 8.11
N PRO A 36 4.38 3.12 9.08
CA PRO A 36 5.78 2.77 8.89
C PRO A 36 5.96 1.24 8.77
N PRO A 37 6.95 0.78 7.99
CA PRO A 37 7.92 1.54 7.19
C PRO A 37 7.46 1.87 5.77
N TRP A 38 6.20 1.56 5.40
CA TRP A 38 5.61 1.86 4.10
C TRP A 38 5.56 3.36 3.81
N ASN A 39 4.92 4.09 4.71
CA ASN A 39 4.78 5.54 4.65
C ASN A 39 4.62 6.09 6.08
N ALA A 40 5.33 7.16 6.39
CA ALA A 40 5.38 7.75 7.72
C ALA A 40 5.72 9.24 7.63
N LYS A 41 5.77 9.90 8.76
CA LYS A 41 6.35 11.25 8.90
C LYS A 41 7.61 11.21 9.75
N ASP A 42 8.61 11.97 9.35
CA ASP A 42 9.78 12.23 10.19
C ASP A 42 9.44 13.27 11.30
N GLU A 43 10.41 13.58 12.15
CA GLU A 43 10.26 14.55 13.24
C GLU A 43 9.92 15.96 12.76
N SER A 44 10.22 16.30 11.50
CA SER A 44 9.85 17.58 10.89
C SER A 44 8.45 17.59 10.28
N GLY A 45 7.76 16.44 10.28
CA GLY A 45 6.46 16.25 9.65
C GLY A 45 6.53 15.94 8.15
N LYS A 46 7.73 15.73 7.60
CA LYS A 46 7.92 15.39 6.19
C LYS A 46 7.56 13.91 5.96
N LEU A 47 6.83 13.64 4.88
CA LEU A 47 6.53 12.29 4.46
C LEU A 47 7.80 11.53 4.04
N ILE A 48 7.96 10.34 4.58
CA ILE A 48 9.06 9.40 4.35
C ILE A 48 8.52 7.97 4.23
N GLY A 49 9.35 7.04 3.81
CA GLY A 49 9.01 5.62 3.75
C GLY A 49 9.26 5.02 2.38
N PHE A 50 9.10 3.70 2.29
CA PHE A 50 9.29 2.93 1.06
C PHE A 50 8.49 3.51 -0.11
N GLU A 51 7.20 3.74 0.09
CA GLU A 51 6.30 4.20 -0.96
C GLU A 51 6.51 5.66 -1.35
N VAL A 52 6.92 6.51 -0.41
CA VAL A 52 7.23 7.91 -0.68
C VAL A 52 8.44 8.00 -1.62
N GLU A 53 9.49 7.21 -1.37
CA GLU A 53 10.66 7.16 -2.25
C GLU A 53 10.35 6.49 -3.58
N LEU A 54 9.57 5.40 -3.58
CA LEU A 54 9.14 4.75 -4.81
C LEU A 54 8.27 5.69 -5.67
N ALA A 55 7.30 6.38 -5.08
CA ALA A 55 6.46 7.35 -5.79
C ALA A 55 7.29 8.42 -6.48
N ASN A 56 8.26 9.01 -5.79
CA ASN A 56 9.18 10.00 -6.37
C ASN A 56 9.95 9.42 -7.56
N PHE A 57 10.46 8.20 -7.45
CA PHE A 57 11.15 7.53 -8.57
C PHE A 57 10.21 7.31 -9.77
N LEU A 58 9.00 6.80 -9.52
CA LEU A 58 8.01 6.55 -10.58
C LEU A 58 7.63 7.85 -11.29
N CYS A 59 7.44 8.95 -10.55
CA CYS A 59 7.12 10.26 -11.10
C CYS A 59 8.23 10.82 -12.00
N ILE A 60 9.49 10.71 -11.56
CA ILE A 60 10.65 11.10 -12.38
C ILE A 60 10.65 10.31 -13.70
N TYR A 61 10.41 8.99 -13.65
CA TYR A 61 10.37 8.16 -14.83
C TYR A 61 9.20 8.51 -15.77
N MET A 62 8.03 8.80 -15.22
CA MET A 62 6.87 9.26 -15.98
C MET A 62 7.03 10.69 -16.51
N LYS A 63 8.07 11.42 -16.09
CA LYS A 63 8.27 12.86 -16.36
C LYS A 63 7.07 13.68 -15.90
N ALA A 64 6.45 13.30 -14.81
CA ALA A 64 5.29 13.95 -14.22
C ALA A 64 5.72 14.84 -13.05
N ASP A 65 5.03 15.97 -12.88
CA ASP A 65 5.12 16.79 -11.68
C ASP A 65 4.19 16.19 -10.63
N CYS A 66 4.76 15.53 -9.61
CA CYS A 66 3.96 14.83 -8.60
C CYS A 66 4.00 15.55 -7.26
N THR A 67 2.85 15.56 -6.60
CA THR A 67 2.72 15.99 -5.21
C THR A 67 2.16 14.82 -4.39
N ILE A 68 2.84 14.46 -3.30
CA ILE A 68 2.34 13.46 -2.36
C ILE A 68 1.54 14.19 -1.29
N VAL A 69 0.28 13.78 -1.08
CA VAL A 69 -0.66 14.40 -0.15
C VAL A 69 -1.10 13.40 0.91
N GLU A 70 -1.26 13.89 2.13
CA GLU A 70 -1.70 13.09 3.26
C GLU A 70 -3.23 12.93 3.25
N GLN A 71 -3.69 11.74 3.59
CA GLN A 71 -5.10 11.41 3.76
C GLN A 71 -5.23 10.26 4.77
N ASP A 72 -6.08 10.41 5.78
CA ASP A 72 -6.41 9.32 6.70
C ASP A 72 -6.84 8.06 5.93
N TRP A 73 -6.43 6.87 6.43
CA TRP A 73 -6.62 5.59 5.75
C TRP A 73 -8.07 5.30 5.33
N ASP A 74 -9.04 5.49 6.23
CA ASP A 74 -10.46 5.23 5.96
C ASP A 74 -11.06 6.12 4.87
N GLY A 75 -10.43 7.27 4.61
CA GLY A 75 -10.76 8.21 3.54
C GLY A 75 -10.07 7.96 2.21
N MET A 76 -9.15 6.98 2.09
CA MET A 76 -8.31 6.79 0.91
C MET A 76 -9.11 6.51 -0.37
N ILE A 77 -9.91 5.46 -0.42
CA ILE A 77 -10.70 5.13 -1.62
C ILE A 77 -11.77 6.19 -1.89
N PRO A 78 -12.56 6.65 -0.92
CA PRO A 78 -13.48 7.78 -1.12
C PRO A 78 -12.80 9.04 -1.68
N GLY A 79 -11.63 9.41 -1.16
CA GLY A 79 -10.88 10.58 -1.62
C GLY A 79 -10.43 10.46 -3.08
N LEU A 80 -9.97 9.26 -3.50
CA LEU A 80 -9.61 8.97 -4.88
C LEU A 80 -10.81 9.14 -5.83
N ILE A 81 -11.98 8.59 -5.45
CA ILE A 81 -13.21 8.68 -6.24
C ILE A 81 -13.67 10.13 -6.35
N MET A 82 -13.57 10.91 -5.27
CA MET A 82 -13.89 12.34 -5.25
C MET A 82 -12.81 13.23 -5.89
N ARG A 83 -11.77 12.65 -6.51
CA ARG A 83 -10.69 13.35 -7.20
C ARG A 83 -9.91 14.33 -6.31
N LYS A 84 -9.76 14.02 -5.02
CA LYS A 84 -8.85 14.76 -4.13
C LYS A 84 -7.38 14.54 -4.52
N TYR A 85 -7.08 13.37 -5.06
CA TYR A 85 -5.80 12.95 -5.65
C TYR A 85 -6.07 11.96 -6.79
N ASP A 86 -5.03 11.58 -7.51
CA ASP A 86 -5.13 10.81 -8.76
C ASP A 86 -4.71 9.36 -8.59
N ALA A 87 -3.89 9.08 -7.60
CA ALA A 87 -3.40 7.75 -7.28
C ALA A 87 -3.28 7.56 -5.77
N ILE A 88 -3.28 6.31 -5.29
CA ILE A 88 -3.04 5.93 -3.90
C ILE A 88 -1.76 5.10 -3.85
N MET A 89 -0.82 5.49 -2.97
CA MET A 89 0.33 4.68 -2.56
C MET A 89 0.40 4.73 -1.03
N ALA A 90 -0.19 3.73 -0.37
CA ALA A 90 -0.42 3.72 1.08
C ALA A 90 -0.47 2.29 1.66
N GLY A 91 0.42 1.38 1.23
CA GLY A 91 0.40 -0.02 1.65
C GLY A 91 -0.90 -0.72 1.25
N MET A 92 -1.52 -0.32 0.13
CA MET A 92 -2.85 -0.78 -0.22
C MET A 92 -2.79 -2.12 -0.97
N SER A 93 -3.14 -3.21 -0.28
CA SER A 93 -3.21 -4.55 -0.86
C SER A 93 -4.22 -4.64 -1.99
N ILE A 94 -3.85 -5.32 -3.07
CA ILE A 94 -4.68 -5.61 -4.24
C ILE A 94 -5.67 -6.72 -3.87
N THR A 95 -6.95 -6.38 -3.69
CA THR A 95 -8.00 -7.35 -3.37
C THR A 95 -9.15 -7.27 -4.36
N ASP A 96 -9.85 -8.40 -4.56
CA ASP A 96 -11.03 -8.46 -5.43
C ASP A 96 -12.12 -7.47 -4.99
N GLU A 97 -12.27 -7.26 -3.67
CA GLU A 97 -13.25 -6.33 -3.13
C GLU A 97 -12.93 -4.88 -3.53
N ARG A 98 -11.68 -4.45 -3.33
CA ARG A 98 -11.22 -3.12 -3.72
C ARG A 98 -11.27 -2.93 -5.24
N MET A 99 -10.96 -3.99 -6.00
CA MET A 99 -11.04 -3.98 -7.46
C MET A 99 -12.47 -3.81 -8.00
N LYS A 100 -13.52 -3.99 -7.24
CA LYS A 100 -14.87 -3.62 -7.65
C LYS A 100 -15.02 -2.11 -7.82
N THR A 101 -14.33 -1.33 -7.01
CA THR A 101 -14.48 0.12 -6.89
C THR A 101 -13.39 0.92 -7.61
N ILE A 102 -12.14 0.46 -7.52
CA ILE A 102 -10.97 1.10 -8.14
C ILE A 102 -10.18 0.10 -9.00
N ASN A 103 -9.25 0.59 -9.81
CA ASN A 103 -8.25 -0.24 -10.45
C ASN A 103 -6.96 -0.23 -9.63
N PHE A 104 -6.12 -1.23 -9.86
CA PHE A 104 -4.77 -1.29 -9.33
C PHE A 104 -3.75 -1.43 -10.46
N SER A 105 -2.57 -0.86 -10.26
CA SER A 105 -1.40 -1.24 -11.04
C SER A 105 -1.05 -2.71 -10.79
N GLN A 106 -0.09 -3.25 -11.55
CA GLN A 106 0.61 -4.45 -11.11
C GLN A 106 1.20 -4.24 -9.72
N GLY A 107 1.30 -5.32 -8.93
CA GLY A 107 1.92 -5.26 -7.61
C GLY A 107 3.37 -4.81 -7.71
N TYR A 108 3.85 -4.03 -6.74
CA TYR A 108 5.25 -3.61 -6.66
C TYR A 108 5.96 -4.23 -5.46
N ALA A 109 5.25 -4.64 -4.43
CA ALA A 109 5.82 -5.32 -3.28
C ALA A 109 4.87 -6.35 -2.71
N ASP A 110 5.44 -7.45 -2.19
CA ASP A 110 4.71 -8.43 -1.40
C ASP A 110 4.47 -7.90 0.01
N GLU A 111 3.31 -8.21 0.54
CA GLU A 111 2.94 -7.96 1.93
C GLU A 111 2.37 -9.23 2.54
N VAL A 112 2.84 -9.60 3.72
CA VAL A 112 2.24 -10.64 4.53
C VAL A 112 1.73 -10.04 5.83
N ALA A 113 0.52 -10.43 6.23
CA ALA A 113 -0.02 -10.05 7.53
C ALA A 113 0.42 -11.04 8.61
N SER A 114 0.46 -10.59 9.84
CA SER A 114 0.75 -11.45 11.00
C SER A 114 -0.01 -10.97 12.24
N LEU A 115 -0.29 -11.89 13.13
CA LEU A 115 -0.64 -11.56 14.51
C LEU A 115 0.63 -11.17 15.26
N ALA A 116 0.52 -10.18 16.14
CA ALA A 116 1.57 -9.75 17.04
C ALA A 116 1.05 -9.70 18.48
N VAL A 117 1.91 -10.04 19.42
CA VAL A 117 1.63 -10.01 20.87
C VAL A 117 2.82 -9.42 21.62
N MET A 118 2.63 -9.04 22.87
CA MET A 118 3.75 -8.79 23.77
C MET A 118 4.38 -10.12 24.19
N LYS A 119 5.71 -10.16 24.29
CA LYS A 119 6.47 -11.30 24.78
C LYS A 119 5.96 -11.76 26.14
N GLY A 120 5.86 -13.07 26.33
CA GLY A 120 5.25 -13.69 27.52
C GLY A 120 3.75 -13.93 27.38
N SER A 121 3.15 -13.59 26.23
CA SER A 121 1.73 -13.88 25.95
C SER A 121 1.47 -15.38 25.88
N SER A 122 0.26 -15.79 26.33
CA SER A 122 -0.23 -17.17 26.15
C SER A 122 -0.42 -17.59 24.68
N LEU A 123 -0.30 -16.64 23.75
CA LEU A 123 -0.40 -16.90 22.32
C LEU A 123 0.96 -17.18 21.65
N GLU A 124 2.07 -17.14 22.41
CA GLU A 124 3.36 -17.60 21.89
C GLU A 124 3.37 -19.12 21.69
N GLY A 125 4.13 -19.60 20.71
CA GLY A 125 4.33 -21.03 20.47
C GLY A 125 3.10 -21.75 19.91
N LEU A 126 2.20 -21.06 19.22
CA LEU A 126 1.09 -21.71 18.53
C LEU A 126 1.62 -22.72 17.49
N ASP A 127 1.09 -23.96 17.56
CA ASP A 127 1.43 -25.01 16.58
C ASP A 127 0.70 -24.77 15.25
N THR A 128 1.33 -23.98 14.40
CA THR A 128 0.82 -23.65 13.05
C THR A 128 1.97 -23.70 12.03
N PRO A 129 1.68 -23.87 10.73
CA PRO A 129 2.66 -23.61 9.70
C PRO A 129 3.21 -22.18 9.83
N LYS A 130 4.45 -21.94 9.37
CA LYS A 130 5.06 -20.59 9.40
C LYS A 130 4.32 -19.60 8.51
N ALA A 131 3.74 -20.06 7.42
CA ALA A 131 3.01 -19.23 6.46
C ALA A 131 1.83 -20.01 5.87
N ILE A 132 0.74 -19.31 5.61
CA ILE A 132 -0.43 -19.84 4.90
C ILE A 132 -0.87 -18.88 3.80
N ASN A 133 -1.34 -19.44 2.70
CA ASN A 133 -1.99 -18.68 1.64
C ASN A 133 -3.48 -19.07 1.59
N LEU A 134 -4.35 -18.14 1.95
CA LEU A 134 -5.79 -18.40 2.06
C LEU A 134 -6.44 -18.77 0.73
N SER A 135 -5.83 -18.40 -0.41
CA SER A 135 -6.33 -18.76 -1.73
C SER A 135 -6.21 -20.28 -2.02
N THR A 136 -5.34 -21.00 -1.30
CA THR A 136 -5.12 -22.44 -1.58
C THR A 136 -6.17 -23.34 -0.97
N GLY A 137 -6.79 -22.93 0.15
CA GLY A 137 -7.83 -23.70 0.83
C GLY A 137 -7.41 -25.11 1.33
N GLY A 138 -6.12 -25.42 1.34
CA GLY A 138 -5.58 -26.74 1.70
C GLY A 138 -5.74 -27.12 3.17
N SER A 139 -5.30 -28.33 3.52
CA SER A 139 -5.35 -28.86 4.89
C SER A 139 -4.62 -27.96 5.91
N ASP A 140 -3.45 -27.44 5.50
CA ASP A 140 -2.63 -26.58 6.36
C ASP A 140 -3.33 -25.29 6.73
N VAL A 141 -4.02 -24.66 5.74
CA VAL A 141 -4.87 -23.48 5.98
C VAL A 141 -5.96 -23.81 6.98
N LYS A 142 -6.72 -24.90 6.74
CA LYS A 142 -7.83 -25.32 7.64
C LYS A 142 -7.34 -25.61 9.06
N ASN A 143 -6.22 -26.31 9.20
CA ASN A 143 -5.64 -26.64 10.49
C ASN A 143 -5.16 -25.38 11.22
N ALA A 144 -4.47 -24.47 10.51
CA ALA A 144 -4.02 -23.20 11.09
C ALA A 144 -5.21 -22.36 11.57
N LEU A 145 -6.26 -22.18 10.74
CA LEU A 145 -7.45 -21.43 11.13
C LEU A 145 -8.15 -22.06 12.33
N LYS A 146 -8.24 -23.40 12.41
CA LYS A 146 -8.79 -24.11 13.57
C LYS A 146 -7.98 -23.84 14.84
N THR A 147 -6.64 -23.91 14.76
CA THR A 147 -5.75 -23.60 15.89
C THR A 147 -5.95 -22.17 16.35
N LEU A 148 -5.99 -21.22 15.40
CA LEU A 148 -6.22 -19.81 15.71
C LEU A 148 -7.59 -19.57 16.32
N THR A 149 -8.65 -20.20 15.81
CA THR A 149 -9.99 -20.11 16.39
C THR A 149 -10.01 -20.49 17.86
N ALA A 150 -9.33 -21.59 18.23
CA ALA A 150 -9.25 -22.02 19.61
C ALA A 150 -8.41 -21.06 20.48
N ALA A 151 -7.27 -20.62 19.97
CA ALA A 151 -6.34 -19.75 20.69
C ALA A 151 -6.87 -18.32 20.91
N LEU A 152 -7.60 -17.79 19.92
CA LEU A 152 -8.10 -16.41 19.93
C LEU A 152 -9.49 -16.29 20.58
N ALA A 153 -10.12 -17.40 21.01
CA ALA A 153 -11.44 -17.37 21.62
C ALA A 153 -11.47 -16.43 22.84
N GLY A 154 -12.37 -15.43 22.78
CA GLY A 154 -12.56 -14.44 23.84
C GLY A 154 -11.47 -13.36 23.94
N LYS A 155 -10.43 -13.42 23.12
CA LYS A 155 -9.35 -12.43 23.06
C LYS A 155 -9.82 -11.14 22.39
N THR A 156 -9.19 -10.04 22.79
CA THR A 156 -9.36 -8.73 22.16
C THR A 156 -8.23 -8.48 21.18
N ILE A 157 -8.55 -8.38 19.89
CA ILE A 157 -7.57 -8.19 18.82
C ILE A 157 -7.70 -6.77 18.26
N GLY A 158 -6.61 -6.02 18.30
CA GLY A 158 -6.53 -4.67 17.76
C GLY A 158 -6.23 -4.67 16.26
N VAL A 159 -6.90 -3.80 15.52
CA VAL A 159 -6.67 -3.57 14.09
C VAL A 159 -6.92 -2.13 13.73
N GLN A 160 -6.28 -1.64 12.69
CA GLN A 160 -6.67 -0.38 12.09
C GLN A 160 -8.01 -0.53 11.37
N THR A 161 -8.89 0.46 11.51
CA THR A 161 -10.23 0.47 10.90
C THR A 161 -10.17 0.45 9.37
N ALA A 162 -11.21 -0.07 8.71
CA ALA A 162 -11.35 -0.14 7.25
C ALA A 162 -10.21 -0.89 6.53
N THR A 163 -9.55 -1.80 7.23
CA THR A 163 -8.48 -2.64 6.66
C THR A 163 -8.97 -4.04 6.30
N ILE A 164 -8.19 -4.72 5.46
CA ILE A 164 -8.37 -6.15 5.20
C ILE A 164 -8.19 -7.00 6.47
N HIS A 165 -7.40 -6.52 7.42
CA HIS A 165 -7.16 -7.16 8.72
C HIS A 165 -8.44 -7.16 9.57
N GLN A 166 -9.15 -6.03 9.63
CA GLN A 166 -10.45 -5.93 10.28
C GLN A 166 -11.45 -6.89 9.61
N ASN A 167 -11.57 -6.82 8.28
CA ASN A 167 -12.50 -7.67 7.53
C ASN A 167 -12.24 -9.17 7.77
N PHE A 168 -10.97 -9.58 7.82
CA PHE A 168 -10.59 -10.96 8.10
C PHE A 168 -11.02 -11.40 9.52
N LEU A 169 -10.80 -10.58 10.54
CA LEU A 169 -11.24 -10.93 11.90
C LEU A 169 -12.76 -10.99 12.04
N GLU A 170 -13.47 -10.15 11.29
CA GLU A 170 -14.93 -10.07 11.31
C GLU A 170 -15.60 -11.12 10.37
N SER A 171 -14.83 -11.76 9.47
CA SER A 171 -15.37 -12.81 8.57
C SER A 171 -15.85 -14.06 9.29
N GLY A 172 -15.31 -14.30 10.49
CA GLY A 172 -15.54 -15.53 11.24
C GLY A 172 -14.54 -16.66 10.93
N ASP A 173 -13.59 -16.47 10.04
CA ASP A 173 -12.60 -17.48 9.66
C ASP A 173 -11.71 -17.92 10.84
N VAL A 174 -11.52 -17.04 11.81
CA VAL A 174 -10.79 -17.32 13.07
C VAL A 174 -11.75 -17.40 14.28
N GLY A 175 -13.03 -17.70 14.04
CA GLY A 175 -14.04 -17.77 15.07
C GLY A 175 -14.49 -16.40 15.60
N SER A 176 -15.11 -16.39 16.78
CA SER A 176 -15.59 -15.14 17.40
C SER A 176 -14.49 -14.54 18.26
N VAL A 177 -13.95 -13.42 17.82
CA VAL A 177 -12.97 -12.60 18.55
C VAL A 177 -13.57 -11.23 18.90
N LYS A 178 -13.02 -10.54 19.90
CA LYS A 178 -13.38 -9.14 20.17
C LYS A 178 -12.49 -8.25 19.35
N VAL A 179 -13.02 -7.72 18.25
CA VAL A 179 -12.28 -6.77 17.40
C VAL A 179 -12.33 -5.38 18.03
N ARG A 180 -11.15 -4.78 18.21
CA ARG A 180 -11.00 -3.38 18.64
C ARG A 180 -10.34 -2.58 17.52
N THR A 181 -11.06 -1.61 16.98
CA THR A 181 -10.60 -0.80 15.86
C THR A 181 -9.96 0.50 16.33
N TYR A 182 -8.98 0.97 15.60
CA TYR A 182 -8.22 2.20 15.83
C TYR A 182 -8.12 3.00 14.54
N LYS A 183 -7.87 4.29 14.66
CA LYS A 183 -7.70 5.15 13.48
C LYS A 183 -6.40 4.88 12.75
N THR A 184 -5.30 4.65 13.49
CA THR A 184 -3.96 4.42 12.94
C THR A 184 -3.35 3.13 13.49
N GLN A 185 -2.35 2.61 12.77
CA GLN A 185 -1.56 1.45 13.25
C GLN A 185 -0.75 1.80 14.50
N ASP A 186 -0.29 3.03 14.64
CA ASP A 186 0.43 3.48 15.84
C ASP A 186 -0.42 3.37 17.10
N GLU A 187 -1.71 3.72 17.01
CA GLU A 187 -2.63 3.54 18.15
C GLU A 187 -2.82 2.07 18.52
N VAL A 188 -2.88 1.16 17.52
CA VAL A 188 -2.89 -0.30 17.76
C VAL A 188 -1.63 -0.72 18.50
N ASN A 189 -0.46 -0.30 18.03
CA ASN A 189 0.84 -0.65 18.61
C ASN A 189 0.96 -0.16 20.05
N LEU A 190 0.51 1.05 20.34
CA LEU A 190 0.51 1.63 21.69
C LEU A 190 -0.39 0.84 22.66
N ASP A 191 -1.58 0.43 22.22
CA ASP A 191 -2.50 -0.35 23.04
C ASP A 191 -2.02 -1.79 23.24
N LEU A 192 -1.36 -2.37 22.23
CA LEU A 192 -0.69 -3.67 22.36
C LEU A 192 0.43 -3.59 23.40
N ALA A 193 1.31 -2.61 23.28
CA ALA A 193 2.44 -2.41 24.22
C ALA A 193 1.99 -2.09 25.65
N ALA A 194 0.82 -1.50 25.80
CA ALA A 194 0.22 -1.21 27.11
C ALA A 194 -0.62 -2.38 27.69
N GLY A 195 -0.74 -3.50 26.96
CA GLY A 195 -1.53 -4.67 27.41
C GLY A 195 -3.05 -4.41 27.42
N ARG A 196 -3.54 -3.41 26.68
CA ARG A 196 -4.98 -3.10 26.59
C ARG A 196 -5.72 -3.94 25.57
N ILE A 197 -4.98 -4.65 24.72
CA ILE A 197 -5.42 -5.69 23.79
C ILE A 197 -4.53 -6.92 23.93
N ASP A 198 -5.08 -8.10 23.65
CA ASP A 198 -4.35 -9.37 23.79
C ASP A 198 -3.40 -9.63 22.62
N ALA A 199 -3.77 -9.18 21.41
CA ALA A 199 -2.98 -9.29 20.20
C ALA A 199 -3.38 -8.17 19.22
N ALA A 200 -2.59 -8.03 18.16
CA ALA A 200 -2.91 -7.13 17.04
C ALA A 200 -2.73 -7.87 15.71
N LEU A 201 -3.42 -7.44 14.64
CA LEU A 201 -3.26 -7.98 13.29
C LEU A 201 -2.97 -6.84 12.32
N ALA A 202 -1.85 -6.92 11.60
CA ALA A 202 -1.43 -5.95 10.57
C ALA A 202 -0.38 -6.58 9.65
N ALA A 203 0.20 -5.78 8.73
CA ALA A 203 1.41 -6.18 8.02
C ALA A 203 2.53 -6.54 8.99
N ALA A 204 3.19 -7.66 8.78
CA ALA A 204 4.25 -8.15 9.67
C ALA A 204 5.37 -7.10 9.86
N VAL A 205 5.74 -6.39 8.79
CA VAL A 205 6.78 -5.35 8.82
C VAL A 205 6.42 -4.16 9.71
N ALA A 206 5.15 -3.82 9.88
CA ALA A 206 4.74 -2.73 10.76
C ALA A 206 5.03 -3.05 12.24
N PHE A 207 4.89 -4.31 12.64
CA PHE A 207 5.22 -4.74 13.99
C PHE A 207 6.72 -4.85 14.23
N THR A 208 7.49 -5.38 13.25
CA THR A 208 8.94 -5.48 13.38
C THR A 208 9.59 -4.10 13.43
N ASP A 209 9.14 -3.17 12.59
CA ASP A 209 9.58 -1.75 12.62
C ASP A 209 9.27 -1.10 13.99
N TYR A 210 8.04 -1.31 14.50
CA TYR A 210 7.66 -0.78 15.82
C TYR A 210 8.51 -1.36 16.95
N ALA A 211 8.73 -2.68 16.97
CA ALA A 211 9.56 -3.34 17.98
C ALA A 211 10.99 -2.79 17.98
N GLU A 212 11.59 -2.63 16.79
CA GLU A 212 12.94 -2.10 16.63
C GLU A 212 13.05 -0.65 17.12
N LYS A 213 12.14 0.21 16.70
CA LYS A 213 12.17 1.65 17.02
C LYS A 213 11.82 1.94 18.47
N SER A 214 10.85 1.23 19.04
CA SER A 214 10.35 1.48 20.39
C SER A 214 11.15 0.71 21.46
N GLY A 215 11.93 -0.30 21.09
CA GLY A 215 12.56 -1.23 22.02
C GLY A 215 11.58 -2.10 22.80
N LYS A 216 10.32 -2.23 22.35
CA LYS A 216 9.31 -3.07 22.98
C LYS A 216 9.44 -4.52 22.51
N ASP A 217 9.24 -5.45 23.43
CA ASP A 217 9.27 -6.89 23.17
C ASP A 217 7.98 -7.37 22.48
N VAL A 218 7.75 -6.87 21.25
CA VAL A 218 6.66 -7.34 20.39
C VAL A 218 7.14 -8.55 19.58
N VAL A 219 6.36 -9.62 19.57
CA VAL A 219 6.67 -10.86 18.84
C VAL A 219 5.54 -11.25 17.91
N LEU A 220 5.89 -11.72 16.72
CA LEU A 220 4.94 -12.27 15.77
C LEU A 220 4.56 -13.69 16.19
N VAL A 221 3.27 -14.04 16.08
CA VAL A 221 2.75 -15.35 16.49
C VAL A 221 1.82 -15.93 15.43
N GLY A 222 1.72 -17.26 15.42
CA GLY A 222 0.95 -17.98 14.41
C GLY A 222 1.59 -17.90 13.03
N PRO A 223 0.83 -18.19 11.96
CA PRO A 223 1.34 -18.10 10.60
C PRO A 223 1.38 -16.66 10.10
N THR A 224 2.22 -16.37 9.11
CA THR A 224 1.98 -15.23 8.23
C THR A 224 0.87 -15.56 7.25
N PHE A 225 0.07 -14.55 6.90
CA PHE A 225 -1.09 -14.67 6.02
C PHE A 225 -0.81 -13.98 4.69
N ALA A 226 -1.18 -14.65 3.58
CA ALA A 226 -1.19 -14.10 2.23
C ALA A 226 -2.38 -14.64 1.44
N GLY A 227 -2.70 -14.02 0.33
CA GLY A 227 -3.79 -14.44 -0.56
C GLY A 227 -5.19 -14.31 0.06
N GLY A 228 -6.22 -14.67 -0.70
CA GLY A 228 -7.60 -14.57 -0.26
C GLY A 228 -7.95 -13.16 0.26
N ALA A 229 -8.39 -13.08 1.51
CA ALA A 229 -8.74 -11.80 2.16
C ALA A 229 -7.55 -10.81 2.22
N PHE A 230 -6.30 -11.29 2.23
CA PHE A 230 -5.11 -10.44 2.29
C PHE A 230 -4.63 -9.96 0.92
N GLY A 231 -5.26 -10.41 -0.18
CA GLY A 231 -4.96 -9.95 -1.53
C GLY A 231 -3.66 -10.52 -2.11
N ASN A 232 -3.20 -9.89 -3.20
CA ASN A 232 -2.05 -10.34 -4.00
C ASN A 232 -1.01 -9.21 -4.11
N GLY A 233 -0.32 -8.93 -3.01
CA GLY A 233 0.66 -7.84 -2.94
C GLY A 233 0.04 -6.45 -2.91
N VAL A 234 0.89 -5.43 -2.93
CA VAL A 234 0.55 -4.01 -2.82
C VAL A 234 0.72 -3.34 -4.18
N GLY A 235 -0.24 -2.50 -4.56
CA GLY A 235 -0.25 -1.80 -5.85
C GLY A 235 -0.75 -0.36 -5.75
N VAL A 236 -0.52 0.41 -6.81
CA VAL A 236 -1.04 1.79 -6.92
C VAL A 236 -2.54 1.74 -7.19
N GLY A 237 -3.34 2.30 -6.28
CA GLY A 237 -4.79 2.44 -6.48
C GLY A 237 -5.11 3.59 -7.45
N ILE A 238 -5.96 3.36 -8.44
CA ILE A 238 -6.28 4.31 -9.51
C ILE A 238 -7.77 4.21 -9.84
N ARG A 239 -8.41 5.33 -10.19
CA ARG A 239 -9.82 5.34 -10.60
C ARG A 239 -10.06 4.43 -11.81
N LYS A 240 -11.26 3.89 -11.93
CA LYS A 240 -11.66 3.00 -13.03
C LYS A 240 -11.52 3.64 -14.41
N ASP A 241 -11.76 4.92 -14.51
CA ASP A 241 -11.74 5.70 -15.76
C ASP A 241 -10.35 6.22 -16.14
N ASP A 242 -9.38 6.26 -15.22
CA ASP A 242 -8.03 6.77 -15.45
C ASP A 242 -7.10 5.70 -16.07
N THR A 243 -7.52 5.10 -17.17
CA THR A 243 -6.81 3.99 -17.81
C THR A 243 -5.43 4.37 -18.35
N GLN A 244 -5.22 5.63 -18.74
CA GLN A 244 -3.92 6.09 -19.21
C GLN A 244 -2.92 6.19 -18.03
N LEU A 245 -3.35 6.78 -16.91
CA LEU A 245 -2.54 6.87 -15.69
C LEU A 245 -2.14 5.47 -15.19
N LEU A 246 -3.06 4.50 -15.26
CA LEU A 246 -2.78 3.10 -14.93
C LEU A 246 -1.65 2.51 -15.82
N LYS A 247 -1.69 2.77 -17.13
CA LYS A 247 -0.64 2.31 -18.05
C LYS A 247 0.71 2.96 -17.74
N ASP A 248 0.70 4.24 -17.40
CA ASP A 248 1.93 5.00 -17.11
C ASP A 248 2.57 4.49 -15.81
N PHE A 249 1.79 4.26 -14.74
CA PHE A 249 2.30 3.64 -13.52
C PHE A 249 2.81 2.22 -13.78
N ASN A 250 2.10 1.37 -14.53
CA ASN A 250 2.56 0.03 -14.85
C ASN A 250 3.90 0.04 -15.60
N LYS A 251 4.09 0.97 -16.54
CA LYS A 251 5.35 1.13 -17.27
C LYS A 251 6.48 1.58 -16.33
N ALA A 252 6.21 2.52 -15.44
CA ALA A 252 7.17 3.02 -14.47
C ALA A 252 7.58 1.92 -13.46
N ILE A 253 6.61 1.16 -12.92
CA ILE A 253 6.85 0.03 -12.02
C ILE A 253 7.69 -1.05 -12.71
N ASN A 254 7.37 -1.41 -13.97
CA ASN A 254 8.18 -2.36 -14.72
C ASN A 254 9.64 -1.91 -14.87
N THR A 255 9.85 -0.62 -15.05
CA THR A 255 11.21 -0.06 -15.14
C THR A 255 11.90 -0.08 -13.78
N ALA A 256 11.21 0.33 -12.71
CA ALA A 256 11.75 0.30 -11.35
C ALA A 256 12.14 -1.14 -10.94
N ARG A 257 11.32 -2.13 -11.33
CA ARG A 257 11.62 -3.55 -11.12
C ARG A 257 12.86 -4.00 -11.89
N LYS A 258 12.92 -3.73 -13.20
CA LYS A 258 14.05 -4.13 -14.07
C LYS A 258 15.37 -3.49 -13.64
N ASN A 259 15.34 -2.28 -13.12
CA ASN A 259 16.51 -1.55 -12.63
C ASN A 259 16.91 -1.91 -11.20
N GLY A 260 16.17 -2.83 -10.55
CA GLY A 260 16.40 -3.21 -9.17
C GLY A 260 16.01 -2.15 -8.13
N LYS A 261 15.35 -1.05 -8.55
CA LYS A 261 15.02 0.06 -7.64
C LYS A 261 14.01 -0.32 -6.58
N ILE A 262 13.03 -1.18 -6.91
CA ILE A 262 12.05 -1.65 -5.92
C ILE A 262 12.75 -2.51 -4.87
N SER A 263 13.63 -3.44 -5.29
CA SER A 263 14.42 -4.28 -4.39
C SER A 263 15.35 -3.44 -3.48
N GLU A 264 16.06 -2.45 -4.07
CA GLU A 264 16.91 -1.51 -3.32
C GLU A 264 16.11 -0.81 -2.19
N LEU A 265 14.94 -0.27 -2.54
CA LEU A 265 14.09 0.43 -1.57
C LEU A 265 13.46 -0.52 -0.55
N ALA A 266 13.06 -1.73 -0.98
CA ALA A 266 12.53 -2.74 -0.06
C ALA A 266 13.58 -3.15 0.99
N ILE A 267 14.81 -3.44 0.57
CA ILE A 267 15.91 -3.75 1.49
C ILE A 267 16.19 -2.58 2.44
N LYS A 268 16.19 -1.34 1.92
CA LYS A 268 16.41 -0.14 2.75
C LYS A 268 15.37 0.01 3.85
N TRP A 269 14.10 -0.17 3.53
CA TRP A 269 13.00 0.16 4.43
C TRP A 269 12.48 -1.02 5.26
N PHE A 270 12.50 -2.23 4.68
CA PHE A 270 11.98 -3.45 5.33
C PHE A 270 13.09 -4.36 5.87
N GLY A 271 14.35 -4.14 5.46
CA GLY A 271 15.47 -5.02 5.82
C GLY A 271 15.59 -6.28 4.95
N PHE A 272 14.66 -6.50 4.01
CA PHE A 272 14.67 -7.63 3.08
C PHE A 272 14.05 -7.25 1.73
N ASP A 273 14.28 -8.08 0.71
CA ASP A 273 13.70 -7.85 -0.61
C ASP A 273 12.25 -8.34 -0.65
N ALA A 274 11.31 -7.40 -0.64
CA ALA A 274 9.88 -7.61 -0.79
C ALA A 274 9.38 -7.32 -2.23
N SER A 275 10.28 -7.11 -3.20
CA SER A 275 9.89 -6.78 -4.57
C SER A 275 9.15 -7.93 -5.26
N MET A 276 8.08 -7.59 -6.00
CA MET A 276 7.32 -8.53 -6.83
C MET A 276 7.84 -8.54 -8.27
#